data_7fdd22ed28eddd221fb1e04ed0f798f9
#
_entry.id   7fdd22ed28eddd221fb1e04ed0f798f9
#
_cell.length_a   1.000
_cell.length_b   1.000
_cell.length_c   1.000
_cell.angle_alpha   90.00
_cell.angle_beta   90.00
_cell.angle_gamma   90.00
#
_symmetry.space_group_name_H-M   'P 1'
#
loop_
_entity.id
_entity.type
_entity.pdbx_description
1 polymer ?
#
loop_
_entity_poly.entity_id
_entity_poly.type
_entity_poly.pdbx_seq_one_letter_code
_entity_poly.pdbx_strand_id
1 'polypeptide(L)'
;MYIVKAEENQVEKIVDMSISAFETDVNVGGTKDDCPPEYDSVELHKQMVREGHLYQVMIGKDLVGAAIIFQDETKNSIYIGRIFIDSIYHRKGYGIRLMECIEKNFPSAAEFDLDTPCWNERTNAFYKKLGYRIIKIEDGFVFYRKRKSEPNGDRY
;
A
#
# COMPACT_ATOMS: atom_id res chain seq x y z
N MET A 1 10.10 10.61 5.45
CA MET A 1 8.74 10.20 5.00
C MET A 1 7.89 9.90 6.20
N TYR A 2 6.64 10.32 6.14
CA TYR A 2 5.68 9.99 7.19
C TYR A 2 4.28 9.87 6.58
N ILE A 3 3.36 9.21 7.30
CA ILE A 3 1.98 9.11 6.86
C ILE A 3 1.08 9.79 7.89
N VAL A 4 0.02 10.42 7.41
CA VAL A 4 -1.00 11.04 8.25
C VAL A 4 -2.35 10.77 7.65
N LYS A 5 -3.40 10.75 8.47
CA LYS A 5 -4.74 10.55 7.94
C LYS A 5 -5.07 11.65 6.92
N ALA A 6 -5.66 11.23 5.82
CA ALA A 6 -5.93 12.13 4.71
C ALA A 6 -7.06 13.09 5.03
N GLU A 7 -6.97 14.29 4.44
CA GLU A 7 -8.02 15.29 4.53
C GLU A 7 -8.86 15.25 3.26
N GLU A 8 -10.13 15.48 3.40
CA GLU A 8 -11.05 15.37 2.26
C GLU A 8 -10.70 16.34 1.13
N ASN A 9 -10.14 17.50 1.45
CA ASN A 9 -9.76 18.47 0.43
C ASN A 9 -8.52 18.03 -0.38
N GLN A 10 -7.87 16.94 -0.02
CA GLN A 10 -6.73 16.42 -0.78
C GLN A 10 -7.12 15.27 -1.69
N VAL A 11 -8.39 14.82 -1.64
CA VAL A 11 -8.81 13.62 -2.35
C VAL A 11 -8.61 13.72 -3.86
N GLU A 12 -8.94 14.86 -4.47
CA GLU A 12 -8.80 14.97 -5.93
C GLU A 12 -7.33 14.83 -6.35
N LYS A 13 -6.43 15.43 -5.58
CA LYS A 13 -5.00 15.32 -5.86
C LYS A 13 -4.53 13.87 -5.66
N ILE A 14 -5.03 13.22 -4.61
CA ILE A 14 -4.69 11.82 -4.34
C ILE A 14 -5.17 10.91 -5.48
N VAL A 15 -6.36 11.15 -6.00
CA VAL A 15 -6.89 10.36 -7.11
C VAL A 15 -6.05 10.56 -8.36
N ASP A 16 -5.62 11.79 -8.64
CA ASP A 16 -4.72 12.04 -9.78
C ASP A 16 -3.42 11.25 -9.63
N MET A 17 -2.88 11.17 -8.42
CA MET A 17 -1.68 10.37 -8.16
C MET A 17 -1.95 8.88 -8.32
N SER A 18 -3.12 8.41 -7.91
CA SER A 18 -3.52 7.03 -8.06
C SER A 18 -3.56 6.64 -9.54
N ILE A 19 -4.19 7.48 -10.36
CA ILE A 19 -4.26 7.27 -11.80
C ILE A 19 -2.85 7.20 -12.39
N SER A 20 -2.01 8.16 -12.04
CA SER A 20 -0.64 8.21 -12.53
C SER A 20 0.14 6.96 -12.14
N ALA A 21 0.01 6.54 -10.88
CA ALA A 21 0.79 5.41 -10.37
C ALA A 21 0.35 4.08 -10.99
N PHE A 22 -0.95 3.82 -10.99
CA PHE A 22 -1.43 2.51 -11.43
C PHE A 22 -1.44 2.33 -12.93
N GLU A 23 -1.61 3.40 -13.68
CA GLU A 23 -1.58 3.28 -15.15
C GLU A 23 -0.17 2.99 -15.67
N THR A 24 0.87 3.17 -14.85
CA THR A 24 2.20 2.73 -15.25
C THR A 24 2.32 1.22 -15.27
N ASP A 25 1.42 0.47 -14.61
CA ASP A 25 1.47 -0.99 -14.62
C ASP A 25 1.23 -1.58 -16.00
N VAL A 26 0.68 -0.82 -16.92
CA VAL A 26 0.56 -1.24 -18.31
C VAL A 26 1.93 -1.62 -18.88
N ASN A 27 3.00 -1.01 -18.40
CA ASN A 27 4.36 -1.25 -18.88
C ASN A 27 4.97 -2.56 -18.35
N VAL A 28 4.30 -3.25 -17.43
CA VAL A 28 4.83 -4.49 -16.85
C VAL A 28 3.87 -5.67 -17.04
N GLY A 29 3.04 -5.60 -18.05
CA GLY A 29 2.17 -6.72 -18.43
C GLY A 29 0.70 -6.56 -18.05
N GLY A 30 0.34 -5.49 -17.39
CA GLY A 30 -1.06 -5.21 -17.08
C GLY A 30 -1.73 -4.38 -18.15
N THR A 31 -3.04 -4.23 -18.03
CA THR A 31 -3.83 -3.32 -18.86
C THR A 31 -4.57 -2.39 -17.92
N LYS A 32 -5.25 -1.38 -18.47
CA LYS A 32 -6.07 -0.49 -17.64
C LYS A 32 -7.14 -1.26 -16.89
N ASP A 33 -7.63 -2.36 -17.46
CA ASP A 33 -8.66 -3.16 -16.81
C ASP A 33 -8.09 -3.94 -15.62
N ASP A 34 -6.77 -4.05 -15.52
CA ASP A 34 -6.11 -4.74 -14.42
C ASP A 34 -5.74 -3.82 -13.27
N CYS A 35 -6.05 -2.53 -13.37
CA CYS A 35 -5.80 -1.60 -12.27
C CYS A 35 -6.74 -1.92 -11.09
N PRO A 36 -6.36 -1.55 -9.86
CA PRO A 36 -7.22 -1.83 -8.70
C PRO A 36 -8.61 -1.25 -8.89
N PRO A 37 -9.64 -1.93 -8.35
CA PRO A 37 -11.00 -1.42 -8.48
C PRO A 37 -11.11 0.02 -7.96
N GLU A 38 -11.78 0.85 -8.73
CA GLU A 38 -12.06 2.24 -8.35
C GLU A 38 -10.82 3.06 -8.02
N TYR A 39 -9.68 2.71 -8.64
CA TYR A 39 -8.44 3.46 -8.42
C TYR A 39 -8.59 4.93 -8.84
N ASP A 40 -9.53 5.21 -9.74
CA ASP A 40 -9.81 6.55 -10.26
C ASP A 40 -11.06 7.18 -9.65
N SER A 41 -11.63 6.59 -8.62
CA SER A 41 -12.89 7.07 -8.03
C SER A 41 -12.66 8.07 -6.92
N VAL A 42 -13.11 9.30 -7.14
CA VAL A 42 -13.11 10.32 -6.08
C VAL A 42 -14.02 9.89 -4.94
N GLU A 43 -15.18 9.29 -5.26
CA GLU A 43 -16.13 8.87 -4.24
C GLU A 43 -15.59 7.79 -3.32
N LEU A 44 -14.90 6.79 -3.87
CA LEU A 44 -14.30 5.76 -3.02
C LEU A 44 -13.28 6.39 -2.06
N HIS A 45 -12.43 7.25 -2.58
CA HIS A 45 -11.38 7.84 -1.75
C HIS A 45 -11.95 8.77 -0.67
N LYS A 46 -13.04 9.48 -0.98
CA LYS A 46 -13.72 10.28 0.04
C LYS A 46 -14.31 9.39 1.14
N GLN A 47 -14.87 8.24 0.75
CA GLN A 47 -15.40 7.30 1.73
C GLN A 47 -14.27 6.79 2.62
N MET A 48 -13.11 6.49 2.03
CA MET A 48 -11.96 6.02 2.82
C MET A 48 -11.46 7.09 3.78
N VAL A 49 -11.54 8.36 3.42
CA VAL A 49 -11.22 9.45 4.35
C VAL A 49 -12.21 9.45 5.52
N ARG A 50 -13.49 9.39 5.21
CA ARG A 50 -14.54 9.44 6.25
C ARG A 50 -14.44 8.28 7.23
N GLU A 51 -14.06 7.12 6.73
CA GLU A 51 -13.93 5.91 7.56
C GLU A 51 -12.56 5.81 8.23
N GLY A 52 -11.66 6.74 7.95
CA GLY A 52 -10.35 6.78 8.61
C GLY A 52 -9.32 5.81 8.04
N HIS A 53 -9.50 5.35 6.80
CA HIS A 53 -8.61 4.38 6.19
C HIS A 53 -7.61 4.96 5.20
N LEU A 54 -7.84 6.18 4.71
CA LEU A 54 -6.93 6.79 3.74
C LEU A 54 -5.87 7.62 4.44
N TYR A 55 -4.62 7.39 4.06
CA TYR A 55 -3.47 8.11 4.62
C TYR A 55 -2.71 8.81 3.51
N GLN A 56 -2.28 10.03 3.77
CA GLN A 56 -1.39 10.79 2.89
C GLN A 56 0.03 10.37 3.17
N VAL A 57 0.80 10.14 2.11
CA VAL A 57 2.24 9.86 2.22
C VAL A 57 2.97 11.16 1.95
N MET A 58 3.74 11.60 2.94
CA MET A 58 4.37 12.93 2.90
C MET A 58 5.88 12.83 2.97
N ILE A 59 6.54 13.68 2.21
CA ILE A 59 7.97 13.92 2.36
C ILE A 59 8.10 15.43 2.57
N GLY A 60 8.44 15.81 3.81
CA GLY A 60 8.40 17.22 4.17
C GLY A 60 6.98 17.74 4.01
N LYS A 61 6.79 18.75 3.19
CA LYS A 61 5.48 19.33 2.92
C LYS A 61 4.84 18.77 1.66
N ASP A 62 5.53 17.87 0.96
CA ASP A 62 5.07 17.37 -0.32
C ASP A 62 4.25 16.11 -0.15
N LEU A 63 3.05 16.12 -0.72
CA LEU A 63 2.21 14.94 -0.81
C LEU A 63 2.70 14.13 -2.00
N VAL A 64 3.18 12.91 -1.76
CA VAL A 64 3.81 12.11 -2.81
C VAL A 64 3.06 10.82 -3.13
N GLY A 65 2.06 10.46 -2.35
CA GLY A 65 1.29 9.25 -2.58
C GLY A 65 0.25 9.05 -1.50
N ALA A 66 -0.29 7.86 -1.43
CA ALA A 66 -1.29 7.55 -0.41
C ALA A 66 -1.31 6.06 -0.10
N ALA A 67 -1.99 5.71 0.99
CA ALA A 67 -2.17 4.33 1.39
C ALA A 67 -3.58 4.17 1.95
N ILE A 68 -4.19 3.01 1.68
CA ILE A 68 -5.47 2.65 2.28
C ILE A 68 -5.17 1.50 3.23
N ILE A 69 -5.45 1.70 4.52
CA ILE A 69 -5.04 0.79 5.57
C ILE A 69 -6.22 0.47 6.47
N PHE A 70 -6.42 -0.81 6.74
CA PHE A 70 -7.49 -1.28 7.61
C PHE A 70 -6.88 -1.92 8.84
N GLN A 71 -7.34 -1.51 10.03
CA GLN A 71 -6.89 -2.11 11.27
C GLN A 71 -7.93 -3.09 11.76
N ASP A 72 -7.49 -4.28 12.14
CA ASP A 72 -8.35 -5.22 12.85
C ASP A 72 -7.80 -5.31 14.28
N GLU A 73 -8.42 -4.57 15.18
CA GLU A 73 -7.95 -4.47 16.56
C GLU A 73 -8.10 -5.77 17.32
N THR A 74 -9.09 -6.59 16.94
CA THR A 74 -9.31 -7.86 17.63
C THR A 74 -8.20 -8.87 17.33
N LYS A 75 -7.62 -8.79 16.12
CA LYS A 75 -6.53 -9.67 15.72
C LYS A 75 -5.17 -8.99 15.83
N ASN A 76 -5.17 -7.72 16.19
CA ASN A 76 -3.95 -6.92 16.26
C ASN A 76 -3.19 -6.97 14.94
N SER A 77 -3.91 -6.86 13.84
CA SER A 77 -3.36 -6.95 12.50
C SER A 77 -3.73 -5.75 11.64
N ILE A 78 -2.91 -5.52 10.63
CA ILE A 78 -3.08 -4.44 9.66
C ILE A 78 -3.24 -5.07 8.30
N TYR A 79 -4.28 -4.67 7.56
CA TYR A 79 -4.40 -5.03 6.17
C TYR A 79 -4.08 -3.81 5.33
N ILE A 80 -3.04 -3.92 4.50
CA ILE A 80 -2.65 -2.84 3.60
C ILE A 80 -3.44 -3.05 2.32
N GLY A 81 -4.53 -2.33 2.17
CA GLY A 81 -5.44 -2.50 1.05
C GLY A 81 -4.89 -1.92 -0.24
N ARG A 82 -4.13 -0.84 -0.12
CA ARG A 82 -3.59 -0.19 -1.32
C ARG A 82 -2.46 0.76 -0.92
N ILE A 83 -1.40 0.77 -1.70
CA ILE A 83 -0.37 1.79 -1.58
C ILE A 83 -0.03 2.29 -2.98
N PHE A 84 0.29 3.55 -3.09
CA PHE A 84 0.80 4.08 -4.35
C PHE A 84 1.62 5.34 -4.11
N ILE A 85 2.60 5.52 -4.98
CA ILE A 85 3.45 6.71 -5.04
C ILE A 85 3.25 7.30 -6.42
N ASP A 86 3.07 8.62 -6.51
CA ASP A 86 2.91 9.30 -7.79
C ASP A 86 4.06 8.91 -8.70
N SER A 87 3.76 8.65 -9.97
CA SER A 87 4.75 8.15 -10.92
C SER A 87 5.97 9.05 -11.07
N ILE A 88 5.82 10.35 -10.82
CA ILE A 88 6.97 11.27 -10.92
C ILE A 88 8.02 10.99 -9.86
N TYR A 89 7.67 10.25 -8.81
CA TYR A 89 8.60 9.88 -7.75
C TYR A 89 9.03 8.42 -7.84
N HIS A 90 8.68 7.70 -8.92
CA HIS A 90 9.06 6.30 -9.04
C HIS A 90 10.59 6.15 -9.20
N ARG A 91 11.10 4.98 -8.83
CA ARG A 91 12.53 4.62 -8.93
C ARG A 91 13.42 5.43 -7.99
N LYS A 92 12.86 5.96 -6.92
CA LYS A 92 13.62 6.68 -5.90
C LYS A 92 13.66 5.94 -4.57
N GLY A 93 13.20 4.67 -4.55
CA GLY A 93 13.17 3.89 -3.33
C GLY A 93 12.06 4.26 -2.37
N TYR A 94 11.09 5.07 -2.80
CA TYR A 94 10.01 5.52 -1.92
C TYR A 94 9.06 4.39 -1.54
N GLY A 95 8.91 3.37 -2.40
CA GLY A 95 8.05 2.23 -2.06
C GLY A 95 8.55 1.48 -0.83
N ILE A 96 9.86 1.24 -0.76
CA ILE A 96 10.46 0.57 0.40
C ILE A 96 10.28 1.45 1.64
N ARG A 97 10.56 2.75 1.51
CA ARG A 97 10.42 3.68 2.62
C ARG A 97 8.99 3.75 3.12
N LEU A 98 8.02 3.69 2.20
CA LEU A 98 6.62 3.71 2.58
C LEU A 98 6.25 2.47 3.38
N MET A 99 6.68 1.29 2.95
CA MET A 99 6.39 0.07 3.68
C MET A 99 6.99 0.10 5.08
N GLU A 100 8.22 0.57 5.20
CA GLU A 100 8.85 0.74 6.52
C GLU A 100 8.10 1.74 7.38
N CYS A 101 7.64 2.82 6.76
CA CYS A 101 6.89 3.86 7.45
C CYS A 101 5.56 3.32 7.98
N ILE A 102 4.86 2.53 7.18
CA ILE A 102 3.61 1.90 7.60
C ILE A 102 3.86 0.99 8.80
N GLU A 103 4.89 0.15 8.72
CA GLU A 103 5.17 -0.78 9.82
C GLU A 103 5.52 -0.04 11.11
N LYS A 104 6.22 1.08 11.00
CA LYS A 104 6.55 1.88 12.18
C LYS A 104 5.36 2.64 12.74
N ASN A 105 4.39 2.95 11.88
CA ASN A 105 3.23 3.72 12.31
C ASN A 105 2.24 2.89 13.13
N PHE A 106 2.38 1.58 13.09
CA PHE A 106 1.51 0.67 13.83
C PHE A 106 2.36 -0.28 14.68
N PRO A 107 3.03 0.26 15.69
CA PRO A 107 4.01 -0.54 16.46
C PRO A 107 3.39 -1.69 17.24
N SER A 108 2.08 -1.61 17.53
CA SER A 108 1.42 -2.69 18.26
C SER A 108 0.92 -3.81 17.37
N ALA A 109 0.97 -3.65 16.06
CA ALA A 109 0.44 -4.67 15.16
C ALA A 109 1.34 -5.91 15.19
N ALA A 110 0.71 -7.09 15.25
CA ALA A 110 1.44 -8.35 15.25
C ALA A 110 1.80 -8.78 13.84
N GLU A 111 0.99 -8.39 12.86
CA GLU A 111 1.22 -8.81 11.49
C GLU A 111 0.62 -7.82 10.49
N PHE A 112 1.15 -7.85 9.28
CA PHE A 112 0.71 -7.03 8.16
C PHE A 112 0.36 -7.92 6.99
N ASP A 113 -0.83 -7.76 6.43
CA ASP A 113 -1.31 -8.53 5.30
C ASP A 113 -1.56 -7.63 4.10
N LEU A 114 -1.40 -8.19 2.92
CA LEU A 114 -1.72 -7.49 1.69
C LEU A 114 -1.91 -8.51 0.56
N ASP A 115 -2.40 -8.06 -0.58
CA ASP A 115 -2.47 -8.92 -1.75
C ASP A 115 -2.04 -8.14 -2.99
N THR A 116 -1.70 -8.88 -4.04
CA THR A 116 -1.33 -8.29 -5.32
C THR A 116 -1.69 -9.27 -6.44
N PRO A 117 -1.99 -8.79 -7.66
CA PRO A 117 -2.32 -9.69 -8.75
C PRO A 117 -1.18 -10.65 -9.08
N CYS A 118 -1.54 -11.88 -9.43
CA CYS A 118 -0.54 -12.89 -9.80
C CYS A 118 0.30 -12.47 -10.99
N TRP A 119 -0.28 -11.71 -11.94
CA TRP A 119 0.44 -11.30 -13.14
C TRP A 119 1.52 -10.25 -12.89
N ASN A 120 1.45 -9.53 -11.77
CA ASN A 120 2.37 -8.41 -11.54
C ASN A 120 3.67 -8.89 -10.93
N GLU A 121 4.63 -9.23 -11.77
CA GLU A 121 5.91 -9.76 -11.32
C GLU A 121 6.68 -8.75 -10.47
N ARG A 122 6.54 -7.47 -10.79
CA ARG A 122 7.26 -6.41 -10.08
C ARG A 122 6.82 -6.32 -8.61
N THR A 123 5.50 -6.28 -8.37
CA THR A 123 5.01 -6.16 -6.99
C THR A 123 5.22 -7.45 -6.22
N ASN A 124 5.08 -8.61 -6.87
CA ASN A 124 5.35 -9.87 -6.19
C ASN A 124 6.81 -9.94 -5.73
N ALA A 125 7.75 -9.57 -6.60
CA ALA A 125 9.17 -9.56 -6.24
C ALA A 125 9.43 -8.54 -5.12
N PHE A 126 8.78 -7.39 -5.18
CA PHE A 126 8.92 -6.33 -4.19
C PHE A 126 8.52 -6.81 -2.80
N TYR A 127 7.34 -7.42 -2.66
CA TYR A 127 6.88 -7.84 -1.35
C TYR A 127 7.70 -9.01 -0.80
N LYS A 128 8.11 -9.95 -1.66
CA LYS A 128 8.98 -11.05 -1.21
C LYS A 128 10.31 -10.52 -0.67
N LYS A 129 10.85 -9.53 -1.36
CA LYS A 129 12.13 -8.94 -0.94
C LYS A 129 12.01 -8.26 0.42
N LEU A 130 10.84 -7.73 0.74
CA LEU A 130 10.59 -7.06 2.02
C LEU A 130 10.26 -8.04 3.16
N GLY A 131 10.28 -9.33 2.87
CA GLY A 131 10.05 -10.33 3.90
C GLY A 131 8.62 -10.83 4.02
N TYR A 132 7.75 -10.43 3.09
CA TYR A 132 6.39 -10.93 3.07
C TYR A 132 6.39 -12.36 2.51
N ARG A 133 5.56 -13.22 3.08
CA ARG A 133 5.44 -14.61 2.67
C ARG A 133 4.06 -14.87 2.13
N ILE A 134 3.98 -15.73 1.12
CA ILE A 134 2.71 -16.10 0.51
C ILE A 134 1.93 -16.96 1.51
N ILE A 135 0.68 -16.58 1.78
CA ILE A 135 -0.20 -17.39 2.64
C ILE A 135 -1.26 -18.09 1.82
N LYS A 136 -1.60 -17.58 0.65
CA LYS A 136 -2.50 -18.28 -0.28
C LYS A 136 -2.49 -17.59 -1.64
N ILE A 137 -2.98 -18.31 -2.65
CA ILE A 137 -3.20 -17.75 -3.98
C ILE A 137 -4.66 -18.10 -4.30
N GLU A 138 -5.44 -17.09 -4.64
CA GLU A 138 -6.86 -17.28 -4.87
C GLU A 138 -7.40 -16.21 -5.81
N ASP A 139 -8.24 -16.61 -6.74
CA ASP A 139 -8.92 -15.72 -7.67
C ASP A 139 -7.99 -14.75 -8.42
N GLY A 140 -6.80 -15.20 -8.76
CA GLY A 140 -5.84 -14.39 -9.51
C GLY A 140 -5.00 -13.45 -8.65
N PHE A 141 -5.07 -13.59 -7.33
CA PHE A 141 -4.30 -12.76 -6.41
C PHE A 141 -3.41 -13.61 -5.51
N VAL A 142 -2.24 -13.07 -5.19
CA VAL A 142 -1.32 -13.66 -4.22
C VAL A 142 -1.50 -12.89 -2.92
N PHE A 143 -1.78 -13.61 -1.84
CA PHE A 143 -1.97 -13.02 -0.52
C PHE A 143 -0.70 -13.21 0.30
N TYR A 144 -0.20 -12.13 0.87
CA TYR A 144 1.06 -12.09 1.61
C TYR A 144 0.84 -11.70 3.05
N ARG A 145 1.73 -12.19 3.92
CA ARG A 145 1.75 -11.82 5.33
C ARG A 145 3.17 -11.62 5.80
N LYS A 146 3.38 -10.59 6.59
CA LYS A 146 4.64 -10.39 7.28
C LYS A 146 4.33 -10.22 8.76
N ARG A 147 4.89 -11.09 9.58
CA ARG A 147 4.75 -10.96 11.02
C ARG A 147 5.83 -10.03 11.53
N LYS A 148 5.49 -9.25 12.55
CA LYS A 148 6.47 -8.37 13.15
C LYS A 148 7.60 -9.23 13.66
N SER A 149 8.83 -8.86 13.29
CA SER A 149 9.93 -9.71 13.60
C SER A 149 10.12 -9.83 15.07
N GLU A 150 10.44 -11.02 15.48
CA GLU A 150 10.87 -11.27 16.79
C GLU A 150 12.15 -10.55 16.94
N PRO A 151 12.38 -10.02 18.06
CA PRO A 151 13.64 -9.34 18.32
C PRO A 151 14.66 -10.37 18.05
N ASN A 152 15.28 -10.27 17.05
CA ASN A 152 16.27 -10.99 16.64
C ASN A 152 16.49 -12.15 17.15
N GLY A 153 16.02 -12.33 17.86
CA GLY A 153 16.22 -13.43 18.32
C GLY A 153 16.00 -14.37 17.44
N ASP A 154 15.46 -14.26 16.98
CA ASP A 154 15.10 -15.06 16.24
C ASP A 154 15.84 -15.25 15.34
N ARG A 155 16.57 -14.75 15.32
CA ARG A 155 17.18 -14.86 14.43
C ARG A 155 18.12 -15.46 14.79
N TYR A 156 18.04 -15.97 15.23
CA TYR A 156 18.85 -16.53 15.50
C TYR A 156 18.77 -17.51 15.53
#